data_b6e7e9c1817cd38b792126b3d7fd0a10
#
_entry.id   b6e7e9c1817cd38b792126b3d7fd0a10
#
_cell.length_a   1.000
_cell.length_b   1.000
_cell.length_c   1.000
_cell.angle_alpha   90.00
_cell.angle_beta   90.00
_cell.angle_gamma   90.00
#
_symmetry.space_group_name_H-M   'P 1'
#
loop_
_entity.id
_entity.type
_entity.pdbx_description
1 polymer ?
#
loop_
_entity_poly.entity_id
_entity_poly.type
_entity_poly.pdbx_seq_one_letter_code
_entity_poly.pdbx_strand_id
1 'polypeptide(L)'
;MRPELLKGHLDALLLAVLEDGPRHGYAVIEALRDGSDGALDLPTGTVYPALHRLERAGLIRSDWETVSGRRRRAYQLTGSGRQALSDQRAVWEQFSTAVTALLMRNPWPATT
;
A
#
# COMPACT_ATOMS: atom_id res chain seq x y z
N MET A 1 1.23 -13.16 6.41
CA MET A 1 1.98 -13.02 5.12
C MET A 1 3.47 -12.90 5.42
N ARG A 2 4.28 -13.51 4.61
CA ARG A 2 5.73 -13.47 4.83
C ARG A 2 6.27 -12.08 4.53
N PRO A 3 7.19 -11.53 5.36
CA PRO A 3 7.73 -10.19 5.13
C PRO A 3 8.35 -9.98 3.75
N GLU A 4 9.01 -10.99 3.19
CA GLU A 4 9.65 -10.87 1.88
C GLU A 4 8.66 -10.68 0.74
N LEU A 5 7.38 -11.07 0.91
CA LEU A 5 6.35 -10.82 -0.08
C LEU A 5 5.92 -9.37 -0.13
N LEU A 6 6.13 -8.62 0.97
CA LEU A 6 5.84 -7.19 1.03
C LEU A 6 6.94 -6.34 0.44
N LYS A 7 8.15 -6.88 0.34
CA LYS A 7 9.30 -6.11 -0.14
C LYS A 7 9.03 -5.61 -1.55
N GLY A 8 9.13 -4.29 -1.72
CA GLY A 8 8.86 -3.64 -3.00
C GLY A 8 7.39 -3.31 -3.24
N HIS A 9 6.46 -3.72 -2.36
CA HIS A 9 5.02 -3.48 -2.55
C HIS A 9 4.41 -2.58 -1.47
N LEU A 10 5.07 -2.42 -0.33
CA LEU A 10 4.50 -1.69 0.80
C LEU A 10 4.13 -0.25 0.44
N ASP A 11 5.00 0.45 -0.29
CA ASP A 11 4.76 1.84 -0.67
C ASP A 11 3.46 1.99 -1.48
N ALA A 12 3.25 1.12 -2.46
CA ALA A 12 2.03 1.14 -3.27
C ALA A 12 0.79 0.87 -2.42
N LEU A 13 0.88 -0.05 -1.46
CA LEU A 13 -0.23 -0.38 -0.56
C LEU A 13 -0.58 0.80 0.35
N LEU A 14 0.44 1.51 0.86
CA LEU A 14 0.22 2.70 1.67
C LEU A 14 -0.43 3.82 0.87
N LEU A 15 0.03 4.04 -0.36
CA LEU A 15 -0.60 5.02 -1.24
C LEU A 15 -2.06 4.65 -1.52
N ALA A 16 -2.35 3.38 -1.74
CA ALA A 16 -3.70 2.92 -2.04
C ALA A 16 -4.69 3.18 -0.91
N VAL A 17 -4.29 2.95 0.35
CA VAL A 17 -5.21 3.18 1.48
C VAL A 17 -5.42 4.65 1.80
N LEU A 18 -4.63 5.55 1.20
CA LEU A 18 -4.80 6.99 1.34
C LEU A 18 -5.60 7.61 0.19
N GLU A 19 -6.01 6.82 -0.79
CA GLU A 19 -6.70 7.34 -1.98
C GLU A 19 -8.02 8.01 -1.66
N ASP A 20 -8.76 7.48 -0.72
CA ASP A 20 -10.11 7.97 -0.39
C ASP A 20 -10.11 9.20 0.51
N GLY A 21 -8.98 9.59 1.04
CA GLY A 21 -8.87 10.77 1.88
C GLY A 21 -7.82 10.62 2.97
N PRO A 22 -7.64 11.67 3.78
CA PRO A 22 -6.65 11.66 4.84
C PRO A 22 -6.92 10.59 5.89
N ARG A 23 -5.83 9.98 6.39
CA ARG A 23 -5.88 9.03 7.50
C ARG A 23 -4.72 9.28 8.44
N HIS A 24 -4.96 9.19 9.75
CA HIS A 24 -3.85 9.15 10.70
C HIS A 24 -3.17 7.77 10.62
N GLY A 25 -1.93 7.67 11.13
CA GLY A 25 -1.11 6.47 10.93
C GLY A 25 -1.76 5.18 11.41
N TYR A 26 -2.49 5.23 12.54
CA TYR A 26 -3.16 4.03 13.04
C TYR A 26 -4.32 3.60 12.12
N ALA A 27 -5.03 4.57 11.54
CA ALA A 27 -6.10 4.26 10.58
C ALA A 27 -5.53 3.67 9.29
N VAL A 28 -4.30 4.03 8.92
CA VAL A 28 -3.60 3.40 7.80
C VAL A 28 -3.36 1.92 8.09
N ILE A 29 -2.89 1.60 9.29
CA ILE A 29 -2.67 0.21 9.73
C ILE A 29 -3.97 -0.58 9.68
N GLU A 30 -5.06 -0.01 10.21
CA GLU A 30 -6.37 -0.64 10.19
C GLU A 30 -6.89 -0.85 8.76
N ALA A 31 -6.69 0.14 7.87
CA ALA A 31 -7.14 0.04 6.49
C ALA A 31 -6.38 -1.06 5.73
N LEU A 32 -5.08 -1.22 5.98
CA LEU A 32 -4.31 -2.32 5.39
C LEU A 32 -4.83 -3.67 5.85
N ARG A 33 -5.08 -3.81 7.16
CA ARG A 33 -5.59 -5.06 7.73
C ARG A 33 -6.98 -5.38 7.19
N ASP A 34 -7.89 -4.43 7.28
CA ASP A 34 -9.30 -4.65 6.92
C ASP A 34 -9.46 -4.83 5.41
N GLY A 35 -8.74 -4.05 4.61
CA GLY A 35 -8.81 -4.15 3.15
C GLY A 35 -8.19 -5.43 2.58
N SER A 36 -7.38 -6.13 3.36
CA SER A 36 -6.74 -7.38 2.96
C SER A 36 -7.29 -8.60 3.68
N ASP A 37 -8.45 -8.48 4.33
CA ASP A 37 -9.06 -9.55 5.11
C ASP A 37 -8.09 -10.13 6.16
N GLY A 38 -7.32 -9.26 6.80
CA GLY A 38 -6.38 -9.62 7.84
C GLY A 38 -5.01 -10.11 7.37
N ALA A 39 -4.80 -10.24 6.05
CA ALA A 39 -3.52 -10.73 5.52
C ALA A 39 -2.36 -9.74 5.79
N LEU A 40 -2.66 -8.45 5.84
CA LEU A 40 -1.67 -7.38 6.05
C LEU A 40 -1.89 -6.70 7.41
N ASP A 41 -1.61 -7.43 8.47
CA ASP A 41 -1.64 -6.92 9.83
C ASP A 41 -0.23 -6.49 10.22
N LEU A 42 0.13 -5.25 9.88
CA LEU A 42 1.49 -4.75 10.00
C LEU A 42 1.69 -3.94 11.28
N PRO A 43 2.86 -4.08 11.92
CA PRO A 43 3.15 -3.34 13.14
C PRO A 43 3.51 -1.87 12.85
N THR A 44 3.38 -1.02 13.86
CA THR A 44 3.76 0.40 13.79
C THR A 44 5.21 0.58 13.35
N GLY A 45 6.11 -0.28 13.80
CA GLY A 45 7.54 -0.23 13.44
C GLY A 45 7.81 -0.47 11.96
N THR A 46 6.86 -1.01 11.22
CA THR A 46 6.96 -1.18 9.77
C THR A 46 6.28 -0.02 9.05
N VAL A 47 5.09 0.38 9.51
CA VAL A 47 4.25 1.35 8.80
C VAL A 47 4.74 2.79 8.96
N TYR A 48 5.06 3.22 10.19
CA TYR A 48 5.45 4.62 10.41
C TYR A 48 6.74 5.02 9.69
N PRO A 49 7.82 4.21 9.72
CA PRO A 49 9.00 4.56 8.93
C PRO A 49 8.72 4.65 7.43
N ALA A 50 7.84 3.80 6.91
CA ALA A 50 7.46 3.84 5.50
C ALA A 50 6.67 5.10 5.17
N LEU A 51 5.73 5.52 6.04
CA LEU A 51 5.00 6.78 5.86
C LEU A 51 5.97 7.97 5.86
N HIS A 52 6.94 7.99 6.78
CA HIS A 52 7.93 9.07 6.82
C HIS A 52 8.79 9.10 5.55
N ARG A 53 9.15 7.93 5.01
CA ARG A 53 9.91 7.84 3.77
C ARG A 53 9.10 8.37 2.57
N LEU A 54 7.84 8.03 2.49
CA LEU A 54 6.94 8.50 1.44
C LEU A 54 6.72 10.02 1.53
N GLU A 55 6.64 10.55 2.75
CA GLU A 55 6.50 11.98 2.96
C GLU A 55 7.76 12.73 2.50
N ARG A 56 8.94 12.22 2.85
CA ARG A 56 10.20 12.79 2.38
C ARG A 56 10.34 12.74 0.86
N ALA A 57 9.78 11.72 0.24
CA ALA A 57 9.77 11.59 -1.22
C ALA A 57 8.72 12.48 -1.90
N GLY A 58 7.88 13.18 -1.14
CA GLY A 58 6.87 14.07 -1.69
C GLY A 58 5.63 13.37 -2.22
N LEU A 59 5.44 12.09 -1.90
CA LEU A 59 4.29 11.32 -2.39
C LEU A 59 3.09 11.42 -1.48
N ILE A 60 3.32 11.72 -0.20
CA ILE A 60 2.28 12.02 0.76
C ILE A 60 2.70 13.25 1.56
N ARG A 61 1.72 13.88 2.18
CA ARG A 61 1.94 14.98 3.12
C ARG A 61 1.16 14.72 4.38
N SER A 62 1.55 15.36 5.48
CA SER A 62 0.83 15.22 6.74
C SER A 62 0.55 16.58 7.34
N ASP A 63 -0.58 16.65 8.02
CA ASP A 63 -0.99 17.82 8.78
C ASP A 63 -1.39 17.37 10.18
N TRP A 64 -1.19 18.27 11.16
CA TRP A 64 -1.67 18.03 12.50
C TRP A 64 -3.18 18.22 12.54
N GLU A 65 -3.88 17.32 13.22
CA GLU A 65 -5.29 17.47 13.52
C GLU A 65 -5.52 17.19 15.00
N THR A 66 -6.60 17.74 15.54
CA THR A 66 -7.02 17.49 16.93
C THR A 66 -8.32 16.70 16.91
N VAL A 67 -8.30 15.53 17.54
CA VAL A 67 -9.48 14.68 17.66
C VAL A 67 -9.63 14.30 19.12
N SER A 68 -10.77 14.64 19.70
CA SER A 68 -11.07 14.36 21.11
C SER A 68 -9.97 14.87 22.05
N GLY A 69 -9.49 16.10 21.79
CA GLY A 69 -8.46 16.75 22.60
C GLY A 69 -7.03 16.27 22.35
N ARG A 70 -6.82 15.31 21.47
CA ARG A 70 -5.51 14.77 21.14
C ARG A 70 -5.05 15.22 19.78
N ARG A 71 -3.78 15.62 19.67
CA ARG A 71 -3.16 15.96 18.40
C ARG A 71 -2.58 14.72 17.76
N ARG A 72 -2.80 14.57 16.46
CA ARG A 72 -2.22 13.48 15.67
C ARG A 72 -2.01 13.94 14.24
N ARG A 73 -1.11 13.25 13.52
CA ARG A 73 -0.86 13.58 12.12
C ARG A 73 -1.83 12.81 11.23
N ALA A 74 -2.43 13.53 10.29
CA ALA A 74 -3.23 12.93 9.22
C ALA A 74 -2.42 12.98 7.94
N TYR A 75 -2.28 11.85 7.28
CA TYR A 75 -1.54 11.70 6.03
C TYR A 75 -2.49 11.68 4.85
N GLN A 76 -2.07 12.29 3.74
CA GLN A 76 -2.85 12.27 2.51
C GLN A 76 -1.95 12.26 1.29
N LEU A 77 -2.46 11.81 0.15
CA LEU A 77 -1.72 11.79 -1.10
C LEU A 77 -1.47 13.22 -1.60
N THR A 78 -0.29 13.42 -2.16
CA THR A 78 0.00 14.58 -3.02
C THR A 78 -0.39 14.24 -4.46
N GLY A 79 -0.33 15.22 -5.36
CA GLY A 79 -0.50 14.95 -6.79
C GLY A 79 0.50 13.94 -7.30
N SER A 80 1.77 14.05 -6.86
CA SER A 80 2.81 13.07 -7.20
C SER A 80 2.49 11.69 -6.65
N GLY A 81 1.90 11.62 -5.44
CA GLY A 81 1.48 10.35 -4.85
C GLY A 81 0.38 9.68 -5.64
N ARG A 82 -0.59 10.46 -6.14
CA ARG A 82 -1.65 9.92 -6.99
C ARG A 82 -1.10 9.37 -8.29
N GLN A 83 -0.15 10.06 -8.89
CA GLN A 83 0.50 9.58 -10.11
C GLN A 83 1.29 8.31 -9.84
N ALA A 84 2.04 8.26 -8.74
CA ALA A 84 2.80 7.08 -8.35
C ALA A 84 1.89 5.88 -8.13
N LEU A 85 0.73 6.08 -7.49
CA LEU A 85 -0.25 5.02 -7.28
C LEU A 85 -0.78 4.48 -8.61
N SER A 86 -1.12 5.38 -9.53
CA SER A 86 -1.58 5.00 -10.87
C SER A 86 -0.54 4.16 -11.61
N ASP A 87 0.72 4.58 -11.55
CA ASP A 87 1.83 3.88 -12.20
C ASP A 87 2.04 2.50 -11.57
N GLN A 88 1.98 2.40 -10.25
CA GLN A 88 2.15 1.14 -9.55
C GLN A 88 1.00 0.17 -9.83
N ARG A 89 -0.22 0.67 -9.95
CA ARG A 89 -1.37 -0.16 -10.34
C ARG A 89 -1.17 -0.76 -11.72
N ALA A 90 -0.70 0.03 -12.68
CA ALA A 90 -0.47 -0.46 -14.03
C ALA A 90 0.61 -1.55 -14.06
N VAL A 91 1.70 -1.33 -13.34
CA VAL A 91 2.79 -2.32 -13.23
C VAL A 91 2.30 -3.60 -12.58
N TRP A 92 1.56 -3.49 -11.48
CA TRP A 92 1.03 -4.65 -10.78
C TRP A 92 0.02 -5.43 -11.64
N GLU A 93 -0.88 -4.73 -12.32
CA GLU A 93 -1.87 -5.36 -13.18
C GLU A 93 -1.20 -6.17 -14.29
N GLN A 94 -0.20 -5.60 -14.94
CA GLN A 94 0.56 -6.28 -15.98
C GLN A 94 1.29 -7.51 -15.43
N PHE A 95 1.98 -7.35 -14.32
CA PHE A 95 2.73 -8.43 -13.70
C PHE A 95 1.82 -9.56 -13.20
N SER A 96 0.77 -9.21 -12.47
CA SER A 96 -0.15 -10.21 -11.91
C SER A 96 -0.90 -10.97 -13.01
N THR A 97 -1.26 -10.30 -14.09
CA THR A 97 -1.88 -10.95 -15.24
C THR A 97 -0.94 -12.00 -15.85
N ALA A 98 0.33 -11.63 -16.04
CA ALA A 98 1.32 -12.56 -16.58
C ALA A 98 1.57 -13.75 -15.64
N VAL A 99 1.71 -13.48 -14.34
CA VAL A 99 1.92 -14.52 -13.34
C VAL A 99 0.73 -15.46 -13.27
N THR A 100 -0.48 -14.90 -13.22
CA THR A 100 -1.71 -15.70 -13.15
C THR A 100 -1.84 -16.57 -14.40
N ALA A 101 -1.55 -16.04 -15.58
CA ALA A 101 -1.63 -16.80 -16.82
C ALA A 101 -0.70 -18.01 -16.80
N LEU A 102 0.47 -17.88 -16.20
CA LEU A 102 1.44 -18.97 -16.12
C LEU A 102 1.12 -19.97 -15.01
N LEU A 103 0.76 -19.48 -13.81
CA LEU A 103 0.55 -20.33 -12.65
C LEU A 103 -0.79 -21.05 -12.68
N MET A 104 -1.82 -20.43 -13.25
CA MET A 104 -3.19 -20.94 -13.20
C MET A 104 -3.66 -21.56 -14.51
N ARG A 105 -2.76 -21.70 -15.48
CA ARG A 105 -3.11 -22.33 -16.77
C ARG A 105 -3.28 -23.84 -16.60
N ASN A 106 -3.96 -24.44 -17.58
CA ASN A 106 -4.02 -25.87 -17.69
C ASN A 106 -2.61 -26.44 -17.98
N PRO A 107 -2.28 -27.65 -17.52
CA PRO A 107 -0.99 -28.23 -17.82
C PRO A 107 -0.71 -28.25 -19.33
N TRP A 108 0.56 -28.02 -19.70
CA TRP A 108 0.97 -28.15 -21.09
C TRP A 108 0.72 -29.60 -21.57
N PRO A 109 0.24 -29.78 -22.81
CA PRO A 109 0.15 -31.11 -23.39
C PRO A 109 1.54 -31.76 -23.37
N ALA A 110 1.57 -33.06 -23.10
CA ALA A 110 2.82 -33.80 -23.16
C ALA A 110 3.36 -33.73 -24.59
N THR A 111 4.62 -33.30 -24.71
CA THR A 111 5.30 -33.32 -26.00
C THR A 111 6.04 -34.62 -26.15
N THR A 112 5.85 -35.24 -27.23
CA THR A 112 6.56 -36.49 -27.56
C THR A 112 7.68 -36.22 -28.52
#